data_98445e8ed9ee286bac1a9f7b45f85137
#
_entry.id   98445e8ed9ee286bac1a9f7b45f85137
#
_cell.length_a   1.000
_cell.length_b   1.000
_cell.length_c   1.000
_cell.angle_alpha   90.00
_cell.angle_beta   90.00
_cell.angle_gamma   90.00
#
_symmetry.space_group_name_H-M   'P 1'
#
loop_
_entity.id
_entity.type
_entity.pdbx_description
1 polymer ?
#
loop_
_entity_poly.entity_id
_entity_poly.type
_entity_poly.pdbx_seq_one_letter_code
_entity_poly.pdbx_strand_id
1 'polypeptide(L)'
;MKRYAAILSSAILASCAFVGDIQYGGQSTAFGGDNVLRNDVAKVIKQWESTVFLCQNIKDIDAKISDVKRVEGRIQSEEVWTVQACGQVRHYNVHMREDERGETDFNVSFLK
;
A
#
# COMPACT_ATOMS: atom_id res chain seq x y z
N MET A 1 -20.18 5.55 -38.04
CA MET A 1 -19.76 5.33 -37.71
C MET A 1 -19.74 5.15 -37.07
N LYS A 2 -19.55 4.91 -36.94
CA LYS A 2 -19.02 4.58 -36.39
C LYS A 2 -18.84 4.55 -35.48
N ARG A 3 -18.87 4.60 -35.42
CA ARG A 3 -18.20 4.47 -34.63
C ARG A 3 -18.28 4.72 -33.62
N TYR A 4 -18.42 4.73 -33.33
CA TYR A 4 -17.92 4.86 -32.30
C TYR A 4 -18.27 4.63 -31.29
N ALA A 5 -18.62 4.53 -31.55
CA ALA A 5 -18.64 4.30 -30.73
C ALA A 5 -18.37 3.86 -29.94
N ALA A 6 -18.04 3.60 -30.19
CA ALA A 6 -17.51 3.04 -29.50
C ALA A 6 -16.92 3.36 -28.70
N ILE A 7 -16.78 3.65 -28.85
CA ILE A 7 -15.96 3.83 -28.11
C ILE A 7 -16.18 4.13 -27.01
N LEU A 8 -16.64 4.12 -26.98
CA LEU A 8 -16.55 4.26 -25.99
C LEU A 8 -16.77 3.80 -25.04
N SER A 9 -17.13 3.65 -25.14
CA SER A 9 -17.22 2.68 -24.26
C SER A 9 -16.05 2.50 -23.52
N SER A 10 -15.18 2.76 -24.01
CA SER A 10 -13.98 2.58 -23.45
C SER A 10 -13.78 3.28 -22.23
N ALA A 11 -14.40 4.28 -22.02
CA ALA A 11 -14.14 4.98 -20.84
C ALA A 11 -14.47 4.20 -19.67
N ILE A 12 -15.32 3.33 -19.77
CA ILE A 12 -15.64 2.53 -18.70
C ILE A 12 -14.57 1.69 -18.32
N LEU A 13 -13.80 1.31 -19.25
CA LEU A 13 -12.73 0.50 -18.97
C LEU A 13 -11.87 1.15 -18.09
N ALA A 14 -11.73 2.35 -18.23
CA ALA A 14 -10.79 3.03 -17.47
C ALA A 14 -11.07 2.81 -16.06
N SER A 15 -12.28 2.80 -15.67
CA SER A 15 -12.54 2.68 -14.28
C SER A 15 -12.12 1.36 -13.75
N CYS A 16 -12.16 0.34 -14.50
CA CYS A 16 -11.75 -0.92 -14.02
C CYS A 16 -10.29 -1.01 -14.00
N ALA A 17 -9.71 -0.50 -14.99
CA ALA A 17 -8.35 -0.74 -15.20
C ALA A 17 -7.49 -0.27 -14.11
N PHE A 18 -7.77 0.86 -13.56
CA PHE A 18 -6.84 1.33 -12.64
C PHE A 18 -7.09 0.95 -11.28
N VAL A 19 -8.09 0.23 -11.03
CA VAL A 19 -8.40 -0.13 -9.71
C VAL A 19 -7.32 -0.82 -8.99
N GLY A 20 -6.48 -1.48 -9.51
CA GLY A 20 -5.51 -2.19 -8.75
C GLY A 20 -4.12 -1.66 -8.82
N ASP A 21 -3.91 -0.64 -9.58
CA ASP A 21 -2.53 -0.31 -9.86
C ASP A 21 -2.00 0.80 -9.00
N ILE A 22 -1.64 0.42 -7.78
CA ILE A 22 -0.97 1.36 -6.89
C ILE A 22 0.47 1.47 -7.33
N GLN A 23 0.97 2.70 -7.43
CA GLN A 23 2.38 2.93 -7.71
C GLN A 23 3.12 2.94 -6.38
N TYR A 24 4.15 2.10 -6.26
CA TYR A 24 4.92 2.02 -5.03
C TYR A 24 6.27 2.70 -5.23
N GLY A 25 6.70 3.44 -4.22
CA GLY A 25 8.00 4.11 -4.24
C GLY A 25 8.66 4.07 -2.89
N GLY A 26 9.85 4.61 -2.81
CA GLY A 26 10.59 4.66 -1.57
C GLY A 26 11.30 3.36 -1.25
N GLN A 27 11.50 3.12 0.03
CA GLN A 27 12.20 1.92 0.50
C GLN A 27 11.44 1.32 1.66
N SER A 28 11.32 0.00 1.66
CA SER A 28 10.64 -0.72 2.72
C SER A 28 11.25 -2.11 2.85
N THR A 29 11.25 -2.63 4.06
CA THR A 29 11.64 -4.02 4.29
C THR A 29 10.58 -4.97 3.72
N ALA A 30 9.41 -4.47 3.37
CA ALA A 30 8.35 -5.27 2.75
C ALA A 30 8.48 -5.37 1.24
N PHE A 31 9.35 -4.56 0.64
CA PHE A 31 9.50 -4.57 -0.81
C PHE A 31 10.51 -5.64 -1.22
N GLY A 32 10.19 -6.40 -2.22
CA GLY A 32 11.10 -7.40 -2.75
C GLY A 32 10.50 -8.78 -2.73
N GLY A 33 11.23 -9.73 -3.23
CA GLY A 33 10.76 -11.08 -3.38
C GLY A 33 9.55 -11.08 -4.29
N ASP A 34 8.50 -11.75 -3.86
CA ASP A 34 7.27 -11.79 -4.61
C ASP A 34 6.29 -10.69 -4.20
N ASN A 35 6.73 -9.78 -3.34
CA ASN A 35 5.93 -8.65 -2.86
C ASN A 35 4.68 -9.06 -2.08
N VAL A 36 4.65 -10.25 -1.54
CA VAL A 36 3.50 -10.69 -0.75
C VAL A 36 3.31 -9.82 0.48
N LEU A 37 4.39 -9.53 1.20
CA LEU A 37 4.29 -8.71 2.40
C LEU A 37 3.85 -7.28 2.04
N ARG A 38 4.41 -6.71 0.98
CA ARG A 38 3.98 -5.40 0.52
C ARG A 38 2.48 -5.38 0.24
N ASN A 39 1.99 -6.40 -0.44
CA ASN A 39 0.60 -6.46 -0.82
C ASN A 39 -0.30 -6.66 0.40
N ASP A 40 0.16 -7.41 1.39
CA ASP A 40 -0.59 -7.63 2.61
C ASP A 40 -0.73 -6.33 3.41
N VAL A 41 0.35 -5.56 3.51
CA VAL A 41 0.31 -4.26 4.20
C VAL A 41 -0.62 -3.31 3.42
N ALA A 42 -0.49 -3.27 2.11
CA ALA A 42 -1.33 -2.40 1.30
C ALA A 42 -2.81 -2.76 1.42
N LYS A 43 -3.12 -4.03 1.61
CA LYS A 43 -4.49 -4.46 1.78
C LYS A 43 -5.11 -3.87 3.04
N VAL A 44 -4.34 -3.83 4.12
CA VAL A 44 -4.82 -3.22 5.36
C VAL A 44 -5.02 -1.73 5.18
N ILE A 45 -4.10 -1.06 4.48
CA ILE A 45 -4.24 0.37 4.20
C ILE A 45 -5.49 0.62 3.35
N LYS A 46 -5.75 -0.24 2.37
CA LYS A 46 -6.95 -0.09 1.54
C LYS A 46 -8.22 -0.19 2.40
N GLN A 47 -8.22 -1.08 3.37
CA GLN A 47 -9.35 -1.21 4.26
C GLN A 47 -9.55 0.03 5.10
N TRP A 48 -8.48 0.63 5.61
CA TRP A 48 -8.56 1.87 6.35
C TRP A 48 -9.11 2.99 5.47
N GLU A 49 -8.55 3.13 4.27
CA GLU A 49 -8.98 4.18 3.36
C GLU A 49 -10.47 4.04 3.01
N SER A 50 -10.93 2.85 2.73
CA SER A 50 -12.31 2.69 2.33
C SER A 50 -13.27 2.79 3.51
N THR A 51 -12.87 2.32 4.69
CA THR A 51 -13.77 2.30 5.84
C THR A 51 -13.79 3.63 6.58
N VAL A 52 -12.65 4.21 6.81
CA VAL A 52 -12.54 5.42 7.63
C VAL A 52 -12.65 6.68 6.78
N PHE A 53 -12.02 6.69 5.63
CA PHE A 53 -11.98 7.89 4.79
C PHE A 53 -12.88 7.79 3.55
N LEU A 54 -13.59 6.68 3.40
CA LEU A 54 -14.51 6.45 2.29
C LEU A 54 -13.81 6.62 0.95
N CYS A 55 -12.54 6.23 0.89
CA CYS A 55 -11.75 6.35 -0.32
C CYS A 55 -11.44 4.97 -0.88
N GLN A 56 -11.73 4.75 -2.14
CA GLN A 56 -11.52 3.46 -2.77
C GLN A 56 -10.47 3.50 -3.85
N ASN A 57 -9.75 4.61 -3.96
CA ASN A 57 -8.80 4.77 -5.04
C ASN A 57 -7.49 5.32 -4.51
N ILE A 58 -6.54 4.43 -4.30
CA ILE A 58 -5.21 4.83 -3.87
C ILE A 58 -4.35 4.97 -5.11
N LYS A 59 -3.74 6.13 -5.27
CA LYS A 59 -2.90 6.41 -6.42
C LYS A 59 -1.50 5.89 -6.20
N ASP A 60 -0.87 6.25 -5.09
CA ASP A 60 0.48 5.78 -4.84
C ASP A 60 0.75 5.68 -3.34
N ILE A 61 1.75 4.88 -3.02
CA ILE A 61 2.23 4.68 -1.67
C ILE A 61 3.74 4.80 -1.71
N ASP A 62 4.28 5.69 -0.89
CA ASP A 62 5.71 5.88 -0.77
C ASP A 62 6.16 5.48 0.63
N ALA A 63 7.06 4.53 0.72
CA ALA A 63 7.50 4.01 2.01
C ALA A 63 8.84 4.61 2.42
N LYS A 64 8.98 4.85 3.71
CA LYS A 64 10.23 5.34 4.26
C LYS A 64 10.52 4.57 5.54
N ILE A 65 11.71 3.98 5.63
CA ILE A 65 12.11 3.27 6.82
C ILE A 65 12.56 4.30 7.86
N SER A 66 11.93 4.29 9.04
CA SER A 66 12.30 5.17 10.12
C SER A 66 13.34 4.54 11.02
N ASP A 67 13.24 3.24 11.23
CA ASP A 67 14.15 2.55 12.11
C ASP A 67 14.19 1.06 11.74
N VAL A 68 15.36 0.47 11.75
CA VAL A 68 15.53 -0.96 11.57
C VAL A 68 16.49 -1.42 12.64
N LYS A 69 16.14 -2.46 13.36
CA LYS A 69 17.03 -3.01 14.37
C LYS A 69 16.91 -4.52 14.40
N ARG A 70 17.86 -5.14 15.03
CA ARG A 70 17.84 -6.57 15.19
C ARG A 70 17.72 -6.88 16.68
N VAL A 71 16.72 -7.66 17.03
CA VAL A 71 16.46 -8.02 18.40
C VAL A 71 16.51 -9.54 18.46
N GLU A 72 17.46 -10.08 19.20
CA GLU A 72 17.63 -11.53 19.30
C GLU A 72 17.77 -12.19 17.94
N GLY A 73 18.51 -11.54 17.04
CA GLY A 73 18.73 -12.06 15.71
C GLY A 73 17.62 -11.86 14.71
N ARG A 74 16.52 -11.25 15.13
CA ARG A 74 15.36 -11.05 14.26
C ARG A 74 15.20 -9.57 13.92
N ILE A 75 14.75 -9.31 12.73
CA ILE A 75 14.64 -7.94 12.24
C ILE A 75 13.32 -7.34 12.69
N GLN A 76 13.38 -6.09 13.17
CA GLN A 76 12.22 -5.29 13.46
C GLN A 76 12.39 -3.97 12.73
N SER A 77 11.32 -3.46 12.13
CA SER A 77 11.37 -2.17 11.44
C SER A 77 10.17 -1.32 11.76
N GLU A 78 10.40 -0.01 11.76
CA GLU A 78 9.35 0.98 11.85
C GLU A 78 9.41 1.76 10.56
N GLU A 79 8.29 1.91 9.90
CA GLU A 79 8.25 2.59 8.61
C GLU A 79 7.05 3.54 8.57
N VAL A 80 7.17 4.57 7.76
CA VAL A 80 6.04 5.45 7.48
C VAL A 80 5.70 5.27 6.01
N TRP A 81 4.48 4.89 5.75
CA TRP A 81 3.99 4.73 4.39
C TRP A 81 3.05 5.90 4.11
N THR A 82 3.45 6.73 3.15
CA THR A 82 2.69 7.91 2.77
C THR A 82 1.81 7.56 1.59
N VAL A 83 0.52 7.75 1.76
CA VAL A 83 -0.49 7.30 0.82
C VAL A 83 -1.14 8.50 0.18
N GLN A 84 -1.16 8.54 -1.15
CA GLN A 84 -1.94 9.52 -1.89
C GLN A 84 -3.20 8.84 -2.37
N ALA A 85 -4.33 9.30 -1.87
CA ALA A 85 -5.60 8.66 -2.15
C ALA A 85 -6.71 9.71 -2.14
N CYS A 86 -7.52 9.71 -3.19
CA CYS A 86 -8.66 10.61 -3.28
C CYS A 86 -8.29 12.08 -3.07
N GLY A 87 -7.15 12.48 -3.62
CA GLY A 87 -6.71 13.87 -3.53
C GLY A 87 -6.13 14.27 -2.18
N GLN A 88 -5.94 13.31 -1.28
CA GLN A 88 -5.42 13.56 0.05
C GLN A 88 -4.12 12.80 0.26
N VAL A 89 -3.30 13.29 1.17
CA VAL A 89 -2.08 12.61 1.57
C VAL A 89 -2.23 12.19 3.01
N ARG A 90 -2.06 10.91 3.27
CA ARG A 90 -2.18 10.38 4.62
C ARG A 90 -0.97 9.51 4.94
N HIS A 91 -0.58 9.48 6.19
CA HIS A 91 0.59 8.74 6.63
C HIS A 91 0.17 7.60 7.54
N TYR A 92 0.78 6.46 7.35
CA TYR A 92 0.52 5.29 8.19
C TYR A 92 1.85 4.80 8.76
N ASN A 93 1.82 4.40 10.01
CA ASN A 93 2.98 3.76 10.62
C ASN A 93 2.85 2.27 10.39
N VAL A 94 3.88 1.66 9.89
CA VAL A 94 3.92 0.22 9.66
C VAL A 94 5.05 -0.35 10.49
N HIS A 95 4.69 -1.15 11.48
CA HIS A 95 5.65 -1.82 12.33
C HIS A 95 5.73 -3.26 11.88
N MET A 96 6.92 -3.75 11.59
CA MET A 96 7.09 -5.13 11.14
C MET A 96 8.08 -5.84 12.04
N ARG A 97 7.82 -7.11 12.31
CA ARG A 97 8.66 -7.88 13.19
C ARG A 97 8.73 -9.32 12.70
N GLU A 98 9.94 -9.82 12.55
CA GLU A 98 10.18 -11.19 12.16
C GLU A 98 9.99 -12.09 13.37
N ASP A 99 9.29 -13.21 13.21
CA ASP A 99 9.07 -14.14 14.30
C ASP A 99 10.10 -15.26 14.29
N GLU A 100 9.95 -16.23 15.18
CA GLU A 100 10.91 -17.30 15.32
C GLU A 100 11.02 -18.19 14.10
N ARG A 101 10.00 -18.22 13.29
CA ARG A 101 9.97 -19.07 12.09
C ARG A 101 10.42 -18.33 10.84
N GLY A 102 10.83 -17.08 11.00
CA GLY A 102 11.23 -16.27 9.86
C GLY A 102 10.10 -15.63 9.13
N GLU A 103 8.89 -15.72 9.66
CA GLU A 103 7.74 -15.03 9.08
C GLU A 103 7.64 -13.64 9.67
N THR A 104 7.04 -12.73 8.95
CA THR A 104 6.95 -11.33 9.39
C THR A 104 5.51 -11.00 9.76
N ASP A 105 5.35 -10.56 11.01
CA ASP A 105 4.09 -9.98 11.46
C ASP A 105 4.16 -8.49 11.27
N PHE A 106 3.03 -7.86 11.03
CA PHE A 106 3.01 -6.41 10.89
C PHE A 106 1.76 -5.80 11.51
N ASN A 107 1.90 -4.54 11.89
CA ASN A 107 0.79 -3.72 12.37
C ASN A 107 0.79 -2.41 11.62
N VAL A 108 -0.39 -1.95 11.25
CA VAL A 108 -0.55 -0.68 10.53
C VAL A 108 -1.40 0.24 11.40
N SER A 109 -0.96 1.46 11.59
CA SER A 109 -1.76 2.45 12.30
C SER A 109 -1.71 3.78 11.58
N PHE A 110 -2.82 4.51 11.65
CA PHE A 110 -2.90 5.81 11.01
C PHE A 110 -2.19 6.86 11.87
N LEU A 111 -1.41 7.71 11.21
CA LEU A 111 -0.72 8.81 11.89
C LEU A 111 -1.49 10.10 11.65
N LYS A 112 -1.85 10.75 12.72
CA LYS A 112 -2.58 12.00 12.63
C LYS A 112 -1.70 13.16 12.26
#